data_9e7a3002cebc03a1812f0b8305bd7b14
#
_entry.id   9e7a3002cebc03a1812f0b8305bd7b14
#
_cell.length_a   1.000
_cell.length_b   1.000
_cell.length_c   1.000
_cell.angle_alpha   90.00
_cell.angle_beta   90.00
_cell.angle_gamma   90.00
#
_symmetry.space_group_name_H-M   'P 1'
#
loop_
_entity.id
_entity.type
_entity.pdbx_description
1 polymer ?
#
loop_
_entity_poly.entity_id
_entity_poly.type
_entity_poly.pdbx_seq_one_letter_code
_entity_poly.pdbx_strand_id
1 'polypeptide(L)'
;MVLPNVPPFPVIFYGALTVGAVVVPMKPLLKGREVKYYLEDSGASILFAWKDMAEEAGKGASEVGIECIEVGTDFAEVLAQHDPVTEVVSREDDDDVVLLYTSGTTGQPKGAQLTHHSMSTNAATSAETLIEITEDDVVMGCLPLFHVFGLTCGLNASVLKGSCLTLIPRFDPEKALEVVGRDQVTVFEGVPTMYAALLHAQGADAADMSSLRTCISGGSAMPVEVMKSFEQKFDCIVLEGYGLSETSPVASFNQPGQERKPGSIGTEVRGCEMKVVDDDGNEVPQGEKGEIVIKGENVMKGYWGRDEATAESIKDGWFATGDVATQDEDGYFFIVDRKKDLIIRGGYNVYPREVEEALYEHEAVREVAVIGIKDDSLGEEVGAAVALKEGATVEVEELQAFAKERLAAYKYPRAVWIVEELPKGPTGKILRREVTAPEDGS
;
A
#
# COMPACT_ATOMS: atom_id res chain seq x y z
N MET A 1 3.70 2.80 -18.45
CA MET A 1 5.09 3.18 -18.11
C MET A 1 5.66 2.20 -17.08
N VAL A 2 6.93 1.78 -17.26
CA VAL A 2 7.65 0.83 -16.37
C VAL A 2 8.90 1.53 -15.85
N LEU A 3 8.74 2.33 -14.80
CA LEU A 3 9.81 3.13 -14.22
C LEU A 3 9.85 3.01 -12.69
N PRO A 4 11.04 2.96 -12.07
CA PRO A 4 11.20 3.15 -10.63
C PRO A 4 11.03 4.62 -10.26
N ASN A 5 11.29 4.98 -8.99
CA ASN A 5 11.27 6.36 -8.53
C ASN A 5 12.51 7.12 -9.02
N VAL A 6 12.43 7.61 -10.24
CA VAL A 6 13.49 8.39 -10.92
C VAL A 6 12.91 9.71 -11.46
N PRO A 7 13.73 10.76 -11.65
CA PRO A 7 13.25 12.06 -12.13
C PRO A 7 12.45 12.01 -13.45
N PRO A 8 12.73 11.12 -14.41
CA PRO A 8 11.88 10.96 -15.59
C PRO A 8 10.44 10.51 -15.30
N PHE A 9 10.15 9.85 -14.16
CA PHE A 9 8.79 9.38 -13.84
C PHE A 9 7.77 10.52 -13.83
N PRO A 10 7.91 11.58 -13.00
CA PRO A 10 6.97 12.69 -13.02
C PRO A 10 6.94 13.44 -14.37
N VAL A 11 8.08 13.54 -15.04
CA VAL A 11 8.14 14.22 -16.37
C VAL A 11 7.27 13.48 -17.39
N ILE A 12 7.38 12.15 -17.48
CA ILE A 12 6.59 11.33 -18.39
C ILE A 12 5.12 11.32 -17.96
N PHE A 13 4.86 11.18 -16.65
CA PHE A 13 3.51 11.15 -16.10
C PHE A 13 2.74 12.43 -16.47
N TYR A 14 3.24 13.59 -16.08
CA TYR A 14 2.57 14.87 -16.37
C TYR A 14 2.62 15.24 -17.86
N GLY A 15 3.69 14.86 -18.58
CA GLY A 15 3.76 15.04 -20.03
C GLY A 15 2.66 14.27 -20.76
N ALA A 16 2.37 13.04 -20.36
CA ALA A 16 1.27 12.26 -20.89
C ALA A 16 -0.09 12.90 -20.58
N LEU A 17 -0.29 13.40 -19.36
CA LEU A 17 -1.54 14.11 -18.98
C LEU A 17 -1.72 15.41 -19.78
N THR A 18 -0.65 16.14 -20.06
CA THR A 18 -0.68 17.39 -20.85
C THR A 18 -1.27 17.16 -22.25
N VAL A 19 -0.97 16.01 -22.87
CA VAL A 19 -1.54 15.63 -24.17
C VAL A 19 -2.86 14.87 -24.05
N GLY A 20 -3.42 14.76 -22.84
CA GLY A 20 -4.70 14.13 -22.56
C GLY A 20 -4.67 12.60 -22.62
N ALA A 21 -3.51 11.97 -22.45
CA ALA A 21 -3.38 10.51 -22.41
C ALA A 21 -3.70 9.96 -21.02
N VAL A 22 -4.20 8.71 -20.99
CA VAL A 22 -4.37 7.94 -19.76
C VAL A 22 -3.08 7.19 -19.45
N VAL A 23 -2.60 7.28 -18.20
CA VAL A 23 -1.36 6.64 -17.78
C VAL A 23 -1.64 5.27 -17.16
N VAL A 24 -0.85 4.26 -17.55
CA VAL A 24 -0.84 2.93 -16.96
C VAL A 24 0.49 2.72 -16.26
N PRO A 25 0.60 3.02 -14.95
CA PRO A 25 1.81 2.75 -14.18
C PRO A 25 1.95 1.25 -13.94
N MET A 26 3.09 0.69 -14.28
CA MET A 26 3.37 -0.74 -14.12
C MET A 26 4.52 -0.96 -13.16
N LYS A 27 4.48 -2.09 -12.44
CA LYS A 27 5.56 -2.52 -11.56
C LYS A 27 6.85 -2.76 -12.36
N PRO A 28 8.00 -2.21 -11.94
CA PRO A 28 9.26 -2.37 -12.67
C PRO A 28 9.76 -3.80 -12.83
N LEU A 29 9.30 -4.74 -11.98
CA LEU A 29 9.75 -6.13 -11.98
C LEU A 29 8.90 -7.08 -12.83
N LEU A 30 7.94 -6.57 -13.59
CA LEU A 30 7.10 -7.37 -14.48
C LEU A 30 7.92 -8.03 -15.58
N LYS A 31 7.59 -9.28 -15.91
CA LYS A 31 8.14 -10.00 -17.03
C LYS A 31 7.42 -9.66 -18.34
N GLY A 32 8.06 -9.87 -19.47
CA GLY A 32 7.52 -9.53 -20.79
C GLY A 32 6.09 -10.03 -21.01
N ARG A 33 5.76 -11.26 -20.55
CA ARG A 33 4.40 -11.80 -20.62
C ARG A 33 3.38 -10.98 -19.81
N GLU A 34 3.79 -10.48 -18.65
CA GLU A 34 2.91 -9.67 -17.81
C GLU A 34 2.74 -8.27 -18.41
N VAL A 35 3.85 -7.66 -18.88
CA VAL A 35 3.81 -6.37 -19.59
C VAL A 35 2.89 -6.47 -20.81
N LYS A 36 3.01 -7.52 -21.62
CA LYS A 36 2.10 -7.79 -22.74
C LYS A 36 0.64 -7.74 -22.31
N TYR A 37 0.29 -8.46 -21.23
CA TYR A 37 -1.09 -8.48 -20.72
C TYR A 37 -1.61 -7.08 -20.40
N TYR A 38 -0.82 -6.25 -19.69
CA TYR A 38 -1.22 -4.88 -19.35
C TYR A 38 -1.41 -4.01 -20.61
N LEU A 39 -0.55 -4.16 -21.61
CA LEU A 39 -0.63 -3.40 -22.85
C LEU A 39 -1.84 -3.78 -23.69
N GLU A 40 -2.12 -5.08 -23.82
CA GLU A 40 -3.28 -5.60 -24.56
C GLU A 40 -4.60 -5.21 -23.86
N ASP A 41 -4.68 -5.41 -22.55
CA ASP A 41 -5.90 -5.16 -21.78
C ASP A 41 -6.23 -3.67 -21.69
N SER A 42 -5.24 -2.80 -21.50
CA SER A 42 -5.43 -1.36 -21.43
C SER A 42 -5.59 -0.69 -22.80
N GLY A 43 -5.17 -1.34 -23.89
CA GLY A 43 -5.11 -0.73 -25.22
C GLY A 43 -4.04 0.36 -25.34
N ALA A 44 -2.97 0.28 -24.54
CA ALA A 44 -1.89 1.27 -24.57
C ALA A 44 -1.23 1.32 -25.95
N SER A 45 -0.88 2.53 -26.43
CA SER A 45 -0.29 2.78 -27.76
C SER A 45 1.22 3.05 -27.73
N ILE A 46 1.78 3.34 -26.55
CA ILE A 46 3.21 3.61 -26.36
C ILE A 46 3.64 3.14 -24.98
N LEU A 47 4.88 2.66 -24.86
CA LEU A 47 5.48 2.24 -23.60
C LEU A 47 6.77 3.02 -23.32
N PHE A 48 6.89 3.59 -22.12
CA PHE A 48 8.15 4.11 -21.59
C PHE A 48 8.70 3.13 -20.57
N ALA A 49 9.96 2.73 -20.72
CA ALA A 49 10.61 1.79 -19.82
C ALA A 49 11.98 2.29 -19.36
N TRP A 50 12.24 2.25 -18.06
CA TRP A 50 13.56 2.53 -17.52
C TRP A 50 14.58 1.53 -18.08
N LYS A 51 15.77 1.99 -18.43
CA LYS A 51 16.82 1.20 -19.10
C LYS A 51 17.05 -0.19 -18.50
N ASP A 52 17.06 -0.30 -17.18
CA ASP A 52 17.30 -1.58 -16.48
C ASP A 52 16.09 -2.55 -16.59
N MET A 53 14.93 -2.06 -16.98
CA MET A 53 13.68 -2.81 -17.21
C MET A 53 13.33 -2.94 -18.70
N ALA A 54 14.07 -2.26 -19.57
CA ALA A 54 13.74 -2.14 -21.01
C ALA A 54 13.74 -3.48 -21.74
N GLU A 55 14.56 -4.45 -21.32
CA GLU A 55 14.60 -5.78 -21.95
C GLU A 55 13.25 -6.51 -21.83
N GLU A 56 12.73 -6.65 -20.60
CA GLU A 56 11.46 -7.34 -20.37
C GLU A 56 10.26 -6.51 -20.88
N ALA A 57 10.29 -5.20 -20.66
CA ALA A 57 9.28 -4.29 -21.16
C ALA A 57 9.20 -4.31 -22.69
N GLY A 58 10.35 -4.27 -23.37
CA GLY A 58 10.45 -4.34 -24.83
C GLY A 58 9.98 -5.68 -25.43
N LYS A 59 10.21 -6.80 -24.73
CA LYS A 59 9.64 -8.10 -25.14
C LYS A 59 8.12 -8.04 -25.18
N GLY A 60 7.48 -7.54 -24.09
CA GLY A 60 6.03 -7.39 -24.02
C GLY A 60 5.48 -6.44 -25.10
N ALA A 61 6.10 -5.28 -25.27
CA ALA A 61 5.72 -4.28 -26.29
C ALA A 61 5.83 -4.82 -27.71
N SER A 62 6.92 -5.55 -28.03
CA SER A 62 7.14 -6.16 -29.35
C SER A 62 6.06 -7.19 -29.70
N GLU A 63 5.60 -7.98 -28.74
CA GLU A 63 4.53 -8.96 -28.98
C GLU A 63 3.17 -8.32 -29.27
N VAL A 64 2.94 -7.10 -28.78
CA VAL A 64 1.72 -6.29 -29.03
C VAL A 64 1.88 -5.41 -30.27
N GLY A 65 3.11 -5.17 -30.70
CA GLY A 65 3.42 -4.34 -31.86
C GLY A 65 3.40 -2.83 -31.58
N ILE A 66 3.68 -2.42 -30.34
CA ILE A 66 3.78 -1.02 -29.94
C ILE A 66 5.24 -0.61 -29.69
N GLU A 67 5.51 0.70 -29.81
CA GLU A 67 6.83 1.25 -29.54
C GLU A 67 7.13 1.24 -28.04
N CYS A 68 8.37 0.80 -27.69
CA CYS A 68 8.93 0.91 -26.36
C CYS A 68 10.09 1.93 -26.39
N ILE A 69 9.88 3.04 -25.70
CA ILE A 69 10.89 4.09 -25.54
C ILE A 69 11.71 3.79 -24.30
N GLU A 70 13.01 3.55 -24.50
CA GLU A 70 13.94 3.38 -23.39
C GLU A 70 14.23 4.73 -22.73
N VAL A 71 14.14 4.77 -21.41
CA VAL A 71 14.37 5.95 -20.58
C VAL A 71 15.64 5.75 -19.76
N GLY A 72 16.64 6.57 -20.02
CA GLY A 72 17.92 6.55 -19.32
C GLY A 72 18.19 7.82 -18.52
N THR A 73 19.41 7.94 -18.00
CA THR A 73 19.90 9.17 -17.34
C THR A 73 20.06 10.34 -18.29
N ASP A 74 20.10 10.07 -19.57
CA ASP A 74 20.20 11.00 -20.71
C ASP A 74 18.83 11.43 -21.26
N PHE A 75 17.73 11.07 -20.59
CA PHE A 75 16.36 11.35 -21.04
C PHE A 75 16.11 12.85 -21.31
N ALA A 76 16.76 13.74 -20.56
CA ALA A 76 16.69 15.18 -20.81
C ALA A 76 17.27 15.57 -22.18
N GLU A 77 18.31 14.86 -22.64
CA GLU A 77 18.90 15.08 -23.99
C GLU A 77 17.96 14.57 -25.07
N VAL A 78 17.21 13.49 -24.83
CA VAL A 78 16.17 13.00 -25.72
C VAL A 78 15.05 14.03 -25.86
N LEU A 79 14.56 14.57 -24.74
CA LEU A 79 13.53 15.61 -24.74
C LEU A 79 13.97 16.88 -25.49
N ALA A 80 15.24 17.29 -25.35
CA ALA A 80 15.78 18.47 -25.99
C ALA A 80 15.82 18.38 -27.55
N GLN A 81 15.62 17.20 -28.12
CA GLN A 81 15.54 16.99 -29.57
C GLN A 81 14.16 17.25 -30.15
N HIS A 82 13.17 17.52 -29.30
CA HIS A 82 11.78 17.75 -29.68
C HIS A 82 11.36 19.18 -29.34
N ASP A 83 10.52 19.76 -30.16
CA ASP A 83 9.91 21.05 -29.87
C ASP A 83 8.90 20.91 -28.73
N PRO A 84 8.89 21.83 -27.75
CA PRO A 84 7.97 21.75 -26.63
C PRO A 84 6.52 22.00 -27.08
N VAL A 85 5.60 21.14 -26.60
CA VAL A 85 4.16 21.38 -26.75
C VAL A 85 3.69 22.13 -25.48
N THR A 86 3.06 23.28 -25.67
CA THR A 86 2.58 24.15 -24.59
C THR A 86 1.06 24.14 -24.41
N GLU A 87 0.34 23.55 -25.35
CA GLU A 87 -1.10 23.43 -25.28
C GLU A 87 -1.49 22.19 -24.45
N VAL A 88 -2.32 22.42 -23.45
CA VAL A 88 -2.90 21.35 -22.64
C VAL A 88 -4.20 20.89 -23.28
N VAL A 89 -4.33 19.60 -23.55
CA VAL A 89 -5.57 19.00 -24.02
C VAL A 89 -6.60 19.03 -22.89
N SER A 90 -7.73 19.71 -23.12
CA SER A 90 -8.81 19.76 -22.13
C SER A 90 -9.41 18.37 -21.91
N ARG A 91 -9.67 18.03 -20.66
CA ARG A 91 -10.34 16.83 -20.22
C ARG A 91 -11.47 17.21 -19.25
N GLU A 92 -12.48 16.36 -19.19
CA GLU A 92 -13.54 16.49 -18.20
C GLU A 92 -13.12 15.82 -16.88
N ASP A 93 -13.73 16.22 -15.79
CA ASP A 93 -13.45 15.71 -14.44
C ASP A 93 -13.62 14.19 -14.35
N ASP A 94 -14.61 13.63 -15.06
CA ASP A 94 -14.91 12.19 -15.10
C ASP A 94 -14.09 11.40 -16.14
N ASP A 95 -13.22 12.07 -16.92
CA ASP A 95 -12.30 11.37 -17.80
C ASP A 95 -11.26 10.57 -17.02
N ASP A 96 -10.92 9.38 -17.53
CA ASP A 96 -9.89 8.54 -16.93
C ASP A 96 -8.52 9.23 -17.03
N VAL A 97 -7.76 9.22 -15.96
CA VAL A 97 -6.40 9.76 -15.89
C VAL A 97 -5.36 8.67 -15.66
N VAL A 98 -5.73 7.66 -14.90
CA VAL A 98 -4.87 6.51 -14.55
C VAL A 98 -5.67 5.21 -14.62
N LEU A 99 -5.11 4.19 -15.26
CA LEU A 99 -5.54 2.81 -15.10
C LEU A 99 -4.56 2.09 -14.20
N LEU A 100 -4.97 1.82 -12.98
CA LEU A 100 -4.12 1.19 -11.97
C LEU A 100 -4.50 -0.28 -11.77
N TYR A 101 -3.61 -1.18 -12.18
CA TYR A 101 -3.88 -2.61 -12.10
C TYR A 101 -3.69 -3.17 -10.71
N THR A 102 -4.73 -3.80 -10.19
CA THR A 102 -4.75 -4.49 -8.91
C THR A 102 -4.77 -6.00 -9.10
N SER A 103 -4.11 -6.73 -8.22
CA SER A 103 -4.21 -8.20 -8.19
C SER A 103 -5.57 -8.59 -7.62
N GLY A 104 -6.57 -8.74 -8.49
CA GLY A 104 -7.89 -9.20 -8.09
C GLY A 104 -7.89 -10.60 -7.45
N THR A 105 -8.96 -10.94 -6.77
CA THR A 105 -9.17 -12.25 -6.13
C THR A 105 -9.28 -13.40 -7.13
N THR A 106 -9.49 -13.11 -8.42
CA THR A 106 -9.75 -14.08 -9.50
C THR A 106 -8.54 -14.43 -10.37
N GLY A 107 -7.35 -14.00 -10.00
CA GLY A 107 -6.07 -14.41 -10.64
C GLY A 107 -5.51 -13.48 -11.72
N GLN A 108 -6.33 -12.81 -12.52
CA GLN A 108 -5.86 -11.82 -13.51
C GLN A 108 -5.98 -10.40 -12.94
N PRO A 109 -4.95 -9.54 -13.07
CA PRO A 109 -5.03 -8.14 -12.67
C PRO A 109 -6.15 -7.39 -13.39
N LYS A 110 -6.85 -6.51 -12.65
CA LYS A 110 -7.90 -5.64 -13.19
C LYS A 110 -7.45 -4.19 -13.11
N GLY A 111 -7.68 -3.40 -14.16
CA GLY A 111 -7.36 -1.97 -14.18
C GLY A 111 -8.47 -1.16 -13.51
N ALA A 112 -8.21 -0.59 -12.33
CA ALA A 112 -9.11 0.40 -11.72
C ALA A 112 -9.03 1.71 -12.50
N GLN A 113 -10.18 2.24 -12.94
CA GLN A 113 -10.31 3.51 -13.66
C GLN A 113 -10.36 4.65 -12.65
N LEU A 114 -9.26 5.38 -12.52
CA LEU A 114 -9.18 6.57 -11.69
C LEU A 114 -9.35 7.80 -12.57
N THR A 115 -10.26 8.70 -12.16
CA THR A 115 -10.60 9.89 -12.93
C THR A 115 -9.75 11.09 -12.51
N HIS A 116 -9.74 12.15 -13.33
CA HIS A 116 -9.13 13.41 -12.96
C HIS A 116 -9.69 13.93 -11.63
N HIS A 117 -11.01 13.83 -11.44
CA HIS A 117 -11.68 14.23 -10.21
C HIS A 117 -11.20 13.42 -8.99
N SER A 118 -11.29 12.09 -9.06
CA SER A 118 -10.95 11.24 -7.91
C SER A 118 -9.48 11.40 -7.47
N MET A 119 -8.56 11.50 -8.44
CA MET A 119 -7.13 11.68 -8.16
C MET A 119 -6.80 13.08 -7.62
N SER A 120 -7.37 14.13 -8.20
CA SER A 120 -7.09 15.51 -7.78
C SER A 120 -7.70 15.85 -6.43
N THR A 121 -8.94 15.44 -6.17
CA THR A 121 -9.61 15.66 -4.88
C THR A 121 -8.93 14.89 -3.76
N ASN A 122 -8.50 13.64 -4.00
CA ASN A 122 -7.80 12.85 -3.01
C ASN A 122 -6.38 13.38 -2.74
N ALA A 123 -5.66 13.85 -3.77
CA ALA A 123 -4.38 14.54 -3.60
C ALA A 123 -4.52 15.83 -2.79
N ALA A 124 -5.57 16.63 -3.08
CA ALA A 124 -5.87 17.85 -2.32
C ALA A 124 -6.23 17.54 -0.85
N THR A 125 -7.09 16.53 -0.62
CA THR A 125 -7.45 16.08 0.73
C THR A 125 -6.19 15.64 1.49
N SER A 126 -5.35 14.82 0.88
CA SER A 126 -4.08 14.36 1.49
C SER A 126 -3.17 15.54 1.83
N ALA A 127 -2.92 16.43 0.86
CA ALA A 127 -1.99 17.53 1.03
C ALA A 127 -2.48 18.61 2.01
N GLU A 128 -3.79 18.92 2.02
CA GLU A 128 -4.32 20.07 2.75
C GLU A 128 -4.84 19.73 4.14
N THR A 129 -5.41 18.53 4.34
CA THR A 129 -6.13 18.20 5.58
C THR A 129 -5.50 17.05 6.37
N LEU A 130 -4.72 16.17 5.73
CA LEU A 130 -4.16 15.00 6.39
C LEU A 130 -2.68 15.16 6.70
N ILE A 131 -1.91 15.72 5.77
CA ILE A 131 -0.46 15.87 5.88
C ILE A 131 -0.09 17.32 6.16
N GLU A 132 -0.95 18.26 5.76
CA GLU A 132 -0.77 19.72 5.86
C GLU A 132 0.55 20.16 5.17
N ILE A 133 0.75 19.69 3.92
CA ILE A 133 1.95 19.97 3.12
C ILE A 133 1.98 21.46 2.74
N THR A 134 3.15 22.05 2.88
CA THR A 134 3.47 23.43 2.44
C THR A 134 4.60 23.42 1.41
N GLU A 135 4.89 24.55 0.80
CA GLU A 135 6.00 24.72 -0.15
C GLU A 135 7.39 24.50 0.47
N ASP A 136 7.49 24.65 1.80
CA ASP A 136 8.74 24.47 2.56
C ASP A 136 9.01 23.00 2.92
N ASP A 137 8.05 22.10 2.68
CA ASP A 137 8.19 20.70 3.04
C ASP A 137 9.06 19.90 2.05
N VAL A 138 9.76 18.94 2.61
CA VAL A 138 10.49 17.91 1.86
C VAL A 138 9.86 16.56 2.15
N VAL A 139 9.16 16.02 1.16
CA VAL A 139 8.48 14.72 1.23
C VAL A 139 9.43 13.61 0.77
N MET A 140 9.50 12.50 1.50
CA MET A 140 10.33 11.37 1.10
C MET A 140 9.65 10.48 0.07
N GLY A 141 10.11 10.51 -1.16
CA GLY A 141 9.65 9.67 -2.27
C GLY A 141 10.29 8.27 -2.26
N CYS A 142 10.09 7.50 -1.21
CA CYS A 142 10.53 6.11 -1.13
C CYS A 142 9.40 5.10 -1.41
N LEU A 143 8.14 5.51 -1.29
CA LEU A 143 7.01 4.72 -1.77
C LEU A 143 7.03 4.64 -3.29
N PRO A 144 6.75 3.46 -3.88
CA PRO A 144 6.74 3.33 -5.33
C PRO A 144 5.71 4.25 -5.99
N LEU A 145 6.17 5.09 -6.94
CA LEU A 145 5.30 6.01 -7.67
C LEU A 145 4.35 5.28 -8.66
N PHE A 146 4.63 4.03 -9.00
CA PHE A 146 3.70 3.19 -9.77
C PHE A 146 2.53 2.67 -8.92
N HIS A 147 2.54 2.89 -7.62
CA HIS A 147 1.47 2.53 -6.70
C HIS A 147 0.72 3.80 -6.27
N VAL A 148 -0.61 3.69 -6.15
CA VAL A 148 -1.47 4.85 -5.88
C VAL A 148 -1.07 5.65 -4.64
N PHE A 149 -0.55 5.03 -3.59
CA PHE A 149 -0.12 5.74 -2.38
C PHE A 149 1.03 6.69 -2.69
N GLY A 150 2.13 6.20 -3.27
CA GLY A 150 3.24 7.07 -3.67
C GLY A 150 2.87 8.07 -4.77
N LEU A 151 1.97 7.69 -5.70
CA LEU A 151 1.51 8.55 -6.77
C LEU A 151 0.66 9.72 -6.25
N THR A 152 -0.33 9.45 -5.40
CA THR A 152 -1.28 10.48 -4.94
C THR A 152 -0.72 11.26 -3.76
N CYS A 153 -0.38 10.59 -2.66
CA CYS A 153 0.05 11.27 -1.43
C CYS A 153 1.48 11.83 -1.55
N GLY A 154 2.39 11.08 -2.22
CA GLY A 154 3.75 11.55 -2.45
C GLY A 154 3.84 12.53 -3.61
N LEU A 155 3.65 12.05 -4.86
CA LEU A 155 3.92 12.88 -6.05
C LEU A 155 2.87 13.98 -6.27
N ASN A 156 1.58 13.61 -6.39
CA ASN A 156 0.55 14.59 -6.75
C ASN A 156 0.35 15.63 -5.65
N ALA A 157 0.39 15.22 -4.37
CA ALA A 157 0.30 16.12 -3.24
C ALA A 157 1.48 17.12 -3.20
N SER A 158 2.71 16.64 -3.43
CA SER A 158 3.90 17.51 -3.51
C SER A 158 3.82 18.51 -4.64
N VAL A 159 3.43 18.05 -5.85
CA VAL A 159 3.27 18.96 -7.02
C VAL A 159 2.18 20.00 -6.76
N LEU A 160 1.04 19.59 -6.18
CA LEU A 160 -0.06 20.50 -5.85
C LEU A 160 0.38 21.64 -4.91
N LYS A 161 1.26 21.34 -3.95
CA LYS A 161 1.70 22.30 -2.94
C LYS A 161 3.02 22.99 -3.29
N GLY A 162 3.69 22.57 -4.38
CA GLY A 162 5.00 23.09 -4.75
C GLY A 162 6.13 22.67 -3.81
N SER A 163 5.93 21.62 -3.02
CA SER A 163 6.93 21.08 -2.11
C SER A 163 8.00 20.25 -2.84
N CYS A 164 9.10 19.95 -2.15
CA CYS A 164 10.14 19.09 -2.67
C CYS A 164 9.77 17.62 -2.45
N LEU A 165 9.90 16.76 -3.47
CA LEU A 165 9.82 15.30 -3.36
C LEU A 165 11.22 14.73 -3.60
N THR A 166 11.86 14.14 -2.57
CA THR A 166 13.10 13.38 -2.77
C THR A 166 12.77 12.04 -3.39
N LEU A 167 13.69 11.45 -4.16
CA LEU A 167 13.43 10.17 -4.81
C LEU A 167 14.46 9.13 -4.41
N ILE A 168 13.98 7.99 -3.91
CA ILE A 168 14.76 6.78 -3.70
C ILE A 168 14.25 5.74 -4.68
N PRO A 169 15.05 5.32 -5.70
CA PRO A 169 14.59 4.39 -6.74
C PRO A 169 14.12 3.04 -6.22
N ARG A 170 14.75 2.56 -5.16
CA ARG A 170 14.39 1.37 -4.40
C ARG A 170 14.64 1.65 -2.92
N PHE A 171 13.65 1.39 -2.08
CA PHE A 171 13.81 1.56 -0.64
C PHE A 171 14.98 0.73 -0.11
N ASP A 172 15.85 1.42 0.62
CA ASP A 172 16.95 0.89 1.40
C ASP A 172 16.98 1.67 2.72
N PRO A 173 16.94 1.00 3.88
CA PRO A 173 16.77 1.70 5.15
C PRO A 173 17.95 2.58 5.53
N GLU A 174 19.19 2.17 5.24
CA GLU A 174 20.39 2.99 5.53
C GLU A 174 20.42 4.23 4.65
N LYS A 175 20.07 4.05 3.35
CA LYS A 175 19.96 5.17 2.42
C LYS A 175 18.82 6.12 2.79
N ALA A 176 17.71 5.60 3.28
CA ALA A 176 16.60 6.43 3.74
C ALA A 176 17.01 7.29 4.95
N LEU A 177 17.70 6.71 5.94
CA LEU A 177 18.24 7.47 7.08
C LEU A 177 19.22 8.59 6.62
N GLU A 178 20.12 8.27 5.67
CA GLU A 178 21.04 9.27 5.09
C GLU A 178 20.28 10.42 4.42
N VAL A 179 19.25 10.08 3.62
CA VAL A 179 18.46 11.07 2.87
C VAL A 179 17.65 11.97 3.80
N VAL A 180 17.07 11.42 4.89
CA VAL A 180 16.36 12.26 5.88
C VAL A 180 17.27 13.35 6.44
N GLY A 181 18.46 13.00 6.91
CA GLY A 181 19.38 13.99 7.45
C GLY A 181 19.98 14.92 6.40
N ARG A 182 20.34 14.40 5.21
CA ARG A 182 20.94 15.19 4.12
C ARG A 182 19.97 16.22 3.54
N ASP A 183 18.75 15.81 3.25
CA ASP A 183 17.74 16.62 2.54
C ASP A 183 16.79 17.30 3.51
N GLN A 184 16.96 17.10 4.82
CA GLN A 184 16.08 17.64 5.87
C GLN A 184 14.60 17.31 5.61
N VAL A 185 14.34 16.01 5.40
CA VAL A 185 12.98 15.50 5.12
C VAL A 185 12.04 15.83 6.27
N THR A 186 10.90 16.41 5.95
CA THR A 186 9.87 16.81 6.93
C THR A 186 8.68 15.86 6.99
N VAL A 187 8.41 15.14 5.89
CA VAL A 187 7.30 14.18 5.76
C VAL A 187 7.83 12.85 5.29
N PHE A 188 7.60 11.80 6.08
CA PHE A 188 7.92 10.42 5.73
C PHE A 188 6.64 9.61 5.53
N GLU A 189 6.47 9.07 4.32
CA GLU A 189 5.38 8.17 3.95
C GLU A 189 5.93 6.77 3.73
N GLY A 190 5.41 5.78 4.44
CA GLY A 190 5.92 4.43 4.36
C GLY A 190 4.86 3.36 4.62
N VAL A 191 5.24 2.11 4.36
CA VAL A 191 4.50 0.93 4.80
C VAL A 191 5.11 0.38 6.09
N PRO A 192 4.39 -0.39 6.92
CA PRO A 192 4.89 -0.85 8.22
C PRO A 192 6.25 -1.53 8.20
N THR A 193 6.55 -2.31 7.15
CA THR A 193 7.86 -2.97 6.99
C THR A 193 9.01 -1.99 6.77
N MET A 194 8.76 -0.80 6.20
CA MET A 194 9.77 0.26 6.09
C MET A 194 10.09 0.84 7.46
N TYR A 195 9.07 1.09 8.29
CA TYR A 195 9.25 1.54 9.68
C TYR A 195 10.05 0.53 10.51
N ALA A 196 9.68 -0.76 10.42
CA ALA A 196 10.43 -1.83 11.09
C ALA A 196 11.88 -1.92 10.60
N ALA A 197 12.12 -1.77 9.29
CA ALA A 197 13.46 -1.77 8.73
C ALA A 197 14.32 -0.58 9.21
N LEU A 198 13.74 0.63 9.27
CA LEU A 198 14.44 1.82 9.77
C LEU A 198 14.81 1.69 11.25
N LEU A 199 13.95 1.08 12.07
CA LEU A 199 14.25 0.83 13.49
C LEU A 199 15.53 0.03 13.72
N HIS A 200 15.81 -0.92 12.82
CA HIS A 200 16.90 -1.88 12.94
C HIS A 200 18.05 -1.63 11.94
N ALA A 201 17.98 -0.56 11.15
CA ALA A 201 19.01 -0.22 10.19
C ALA A 201 20.34 0.14 10.86
N GLN A 202 21.45 -0.18 10.21
CA GLN A 202 22.76 0.28 10.64
C GLN A 202 22.80 1.81 10.65
N GLY A 203 23.24 2.39 11.75
CA GLY A 203 23.30 3.84 11.93
C GLY A 203 22.00 4.49 12.43
N ALA A 204 20.91 3.74 12.66
CA ALA A 204 19.64 4.27 13.14
C ALA A 204 19.75 5.06 14.46
N ASP A 205 20.66 4.66 15.37
CA ASP A 205 20.86 5.33 16.66
C ASP A 205 21.62 6.68 16.53
N ALA A 206 22.31 6.90 15.41
CA ALA A 206 23.08 8.11 15.13
C ALA A 206 22.43 8.99 14.05
N ALA A 207 21.32 8.52 13.46
CA ALA A 207 20.64 9.25 12.39
C ALA A 207 19.95 10.51 12.93
N ASP A 208 20.12 11.61 12.21
CA ASP A 208 19.41 12.85 12.49
C ASP A 208 18.03 12.80 11.80
N MET A 209 17.00 12.55 12.60
CA MET A 209 15.60 12.50 12.16
C MET A 209 14.81 13.72 12.69
N SER A 210 15.49 14.72 13.24
CA SER A 210 14.86 15.88 13.91
C SER A 210 14.05 16.79 12.98
N SER A 211 14.26 16.68 11.66
CA SER A 211 13.46 17.41 10.66
C SER A 211 12.08 16.81 10.44
N LEU A 212 11.85 15.55 10.81
CA LEU A 212 10.56 14.87 10.61
C LEU A 212 9.48 15.49 11.49
N ARG A 213 8.45 16.05 10.87
CA ARG A 213 7.26 16.57 11.56
C ARG A 213 6.06 15.63 11.49
N THR A 214 5.96 14.84 10.41
CA THR A 214 4.84 13.93 10.17
C THR A 214 5.35 12.66 9.51
N CYS A 215 4.96 11.51 10.09
CA CYS A 215 5.17 10.21 9.51
C CYS A 215 3.81 9.56 9.23
N ILE A 216 3.67 8.92 8.06
CA ILE A 216 2.40 8.33 7.62
C ILE A 216 2.61 6.86 7.28
N SER A 217 1.82 6.01 7.90
CA SER A 217 1.76 4.59 7.59
C SER A 217 0.48 4.22 6.87
N GLY A 218 0.59 3.44 5.81
CA GLY A 218 -0.54 2.96 5.02
C GLY A 218 -0.21 1.71 4.21
N GLY A 219 -1.19 1.24 3.43
CA GLY A 219 -1.04 0.08 2.54
C GLY A 219 -1.13 -1.28 3.23
N SER A 220 -0.85 -1.38 4.51
CA SER A 220 -1.15 -2.51 5.39
C SER A 220 -1.29 -2.03 6.83
N ALA A 221 -1.89 -2.86 7.69
CA ALA A 221 -2.05 -2.52 9.09
C ALA A 221 -0.70 -2.32 9.79
N MET A 222 -0.59 -1.24 10.56
CA MET A 222 0.61 -0.91 11.32
C MET A 222 0.59 -1.64 12.66
N PRO A 223 1.55 -2.55 12.95
CA PRO A 223 1.65 -3.13 14.29
C PRO A 223 1.88 -2.06 15.34
N VAL A 224 1.06 -2.07 16.39
CA VAL A 224 1.08 -1.03 17.44
C VAL A 224 2.46 -0.93 18.10
N GLU A 225 3.13 -2.05 18.31
CA GLU A 225 4.48 -2.06 18.93
C GLU A 225 5.56 -1.50 18.00
N VAL A 226 5.46 -1.70 16.69
CA VAL A 226 6.38 -1.08 15.71
C VAL A 226 6.16 0.44 15.69
N MET A 227 4.91 0.90 15.70
CA MET A 227 4.55 2.31 15.77
C MET A 227 5.15 2.97 17.01
N LYS A 228 4.89 2.44 18.21
CA LYS A 228 5.40 2.95 19.47
C LYS A 228 6.93 2.99 19.52
N SER A 229 7.57 1.93 19.07
CA SER A 229 9.03 1.83 19.05
C SER A 229 9.65 2.88 18.13
N PHE A 230 9.03 3.11 16.96
CA PHE A 230 9.48 4.11 16.00
C PHE A 230 9.34 5.53 16.55
N GLU A 231 8.18 5.85 17.11
CA GLU A 231 7.91 7.16 17.74
C GLU A 231 8.85 7.45 18.91
N GLN A 232 9.07 6.46 19.77
CA GLN A 232 10.00 6.61 20.90
C GLN A 232 11.45 6.81 20.46
N LYS A 233 11.88 6.09 19.39
CA LYS A 233 13.27 6.16 18.93
C LYS A 233 13.57 7.48 18.21
N PHE A 234 12.65 7.98 17.38
CA PHE A 234 12.88 9.09 16.47
C PHE A 234 12.16 10.39 16.87
N ASP A 235 11.47 10.39 18.02
CA ASP A 235 10.72 11.55 18.56
C ASP A 235 9.79 12.18 17.54
N CYS A 236 8.98 11.35 16.87
CA CYS A 236 8.03 11.75 15.85
C CYS A 236 6.65 11.12 16.08
N ILE A 237 5.64 11.54 15.33
CA ILE A 237 4.28 10.99 15.37
C ILE A 237 4.02 10.23 14.07
N VAL A 238 3.51 8.99 14.19
CA VAL A 238 3.07 8.19 13.06
C VAL A 238 1.55 8.20 12.99
N LEU A 239 1.00 8.70 11.89
CA LEU A 239 -0.42 8.68 11.58
C LEU A 239 -0.72 7.52 10.63
N GLU A 240 -1.70 6.69 10.98
CA GLU A 240 -2.12 5.58 10.13
C GLU A 240 -3.31 6.00 9.27
N GLY A 241 -3.23 5.67 7.97
CA GLY A 241 -4.29 5.86 7.01
C GLY A 241 -4.65 4.58 6.28
N TYR A 242 -5.86 4.53 5.74
CA TYR A 242 -6.37 3.39 5.01
C TYR A 242 -6.92 3.83 3.65
N GLY A 243 -6.74 2.93 2.69
CA GLY A 243 -7.27 3.08 1.36
C GLY A 243 -6.83 1.97 0.43
N LEU A 244 -7.36 2.00 -0.77
CA LEU A 244 -7.14 1.01 -1.83
C LEU A 244 -6.79 1.72 -3.13
N SER A 245 -6.32 0.97 -4.12
CA SER A 245 -6.16 1.52 -5.48
C SER A 245 -7.49 2.05 -6.01
N GLU A 246 -8.56 1.35 -5.67
CA GLU A 246 -9.95 1.65 -6.04
C GLU A 246 -10.52 2.90 -5.34
N THR A 247 -9.79 3.49 -4.37
CA THR A 247 -10.20 4.70 -3.63
C THR A 247 -9.23 5.86 -3.73
N SER A 248 -8.26 5.87 -4.64
CA SER A 248 -7.41 6.99 -5.13
C SER A 248 -6.31 7.57 -4.22
N PRO A 249 -5.74 7.08 -3.11
CA PRO A 249 -6.17 5.90 -2.38
C PRO A 249 -6.98 6.18 -1.11
N VAL A 250 -6.83 7.37 -0.46
CA VAL A 250 -7.17 7.59 0.96
C VAL A 250 -8.68 7.63 1.16
N ALA A 251 -9.18 6.79 2.07
CA ALA A 251 -10.58 6.75 2.49
C ALA A 251 -10.75 7.10 3.98
N SER A 252 -9.83 6.67 4.85
CA SER A 252 -9.81 7.09 6.25
C SER A 252 -8.40 7.40 6.73
N PHE A 253 -8.30 8.17 7.82
CA PHE A 253 -7.04 8.65 8.36
C PHE A 253 -7.17 9.02 9.83
N ASN A 254 -6.12 8.78 10.63
CA ASN A 254 -5.97 9.39 11.94
C ASN A 254 -5.62 10.88 11.74
N GLN A 255 -6.64 11.73 11.75
CA GLN A 255 -6.53 13.13 11.29
C GLN A 255 -5.72 14.00 12.25
N PRO A 256 -4.91 14.94 11.74
CA PRO A 256 -4.24 15.93 12.58
C PRO A 256 -5.23 16.70 13.44
N GLY A 257 -4.82 17.04 14.67
CA GLY A 257 -5.65 17.79 15.60
C GLY A 257 -6.81 17.04 16.26
N GLN A 258 -7.02 15.77 15.90
CA GLN A 258 -7.95 14.86 16.56
C GLN A 258 -7.20 13.89 17.49
N GLU A 259 -7.94 13.22 18.38
CA GLU A 259 -7.36 12.14 19.19
C GLU A 259 -6.90 10.99 18.27
N ARG A 260 -5.65 10.61 18.34
CA ARG A 260 -5.11 9.48 17.61
C ARG A 260 -5.34 8.19 18.41
N LYS A 261 -5.94 7.20 17.75
CA LYS A 261 -6.12 5.87 18.34
C LYS A 261 -5.20 4.85 17.64
N PRO A 262 -4.06 4.47 18.28
CA PRO A 262 -3.15 3.46 17.72
C PRO A 262 -3.88 2.14 17.39
N GLY A 263 -3.59 1.57 16.22
CA GLY A 263 -4.27 0.36 15.72
C GLY A 263 -5.57 0.64 14.96
N SER A 264 -6.09 1.88 15.02
CA SER A 264 -7.19 2.31 14.15
C SER A 264 -6.67 2.85 12.83
N ILE A 265 -7.49 2.74 11.79
CA ILE A 265 -7.27 3.43 10.51
C ILE A 265 -7.86 4.84 10.48
N GLY A 266 -8.28 5.35 11.65
CA GLY A 266 -8.87 6.69 11.81
C GLY A 266 -10.35 6.76 11.44
N THR A 267 -10.76 7.96 11.06
CA THR A 267 -12.12 8.30 10.61
C THR A 267 -12.11 8.62 9.12
N GLU A 268 -13.28 8.65 8.49
CA GLU A 268 -13.41 8.99 7.07
C GLU A 268 -12.82 10.37 6.75
N VAL A 269 -12.22 10.47 5.56
CA VAL A 269 -11.64 11.73 5.08
C VAL A 269 -12.69 12.59 4.38
N ARG A 270 -12.36 13.86 4.13
CA ARG A 270 -13.22 14.81 3.42
C ARG A 270 -13.71 14.26 2.07
N GLY A 271 -15.02 14.31 1.83
CA GLY A 271 -15.64 13.81 0.58
C GLY A 271 -15.81 12.30 0.51
N CYS A 272 -15.57 11.59 1.61
CA CYS A 272 -15.70 10.15 1.74
C CYS A 272 -16.70 9.80 2.84
N GLU A 273 -17.52 8.80 2.59
CA GLU A 273 -18.41 8.16 3.56
C GLU A 273 -17.99 6.70 3.72
N MET A 274 -17.95 6.22 4.95
CA MET A 274 -17.61 4.83 5.25
C MET A 274 -18.61 4.24 6.22
N LYS A 275 -18.90 2.94 6.09
CA LYS A 275 -19.69 2.19 7.06
C LYS A 275 -19.29 0.74 7.08
N VAL A 276 -19.68 0.05 8.16
CA VAL A 276 -19.48 -1.39 8.34
C VAL A 276 -20.80 -2.09 8.11
N VAL A 277 -20.84 -3.08 7.20
CA VAL A 277 -22.07 -3.77 6.80
C VAL A 277 -21.96 -5.28 6.96
N ASP A 278 -23.10 -5.95 7.16
CA ASP A 278 -23.24 -7.40 7.11
C ASP A 278 -23.22 -7.94 5.66
N ASP A 279 -23.37 -9.25 5.49
CA ASP A 279 -23.38 -9.88 4.16
C ASP A 279 -24.63 -9.53 3.34
N ASP A 280 -25.69 -9.03 3.97
CA ASP A 280 -26.90 -8.55 3.32
C ASP A 280 -26.81 -7.05 2.94
N GLY A 281 -25.72 -6.37 3.33
CA GLY A 281 -25.46 -4.95 3.06
C GLY A 281 -26.12 -4.00 4.07
N ASN A 282 -26.66 -4.51 5.19
CA ASN A 282 -27.18 -3.68 6.27
C ASN A 282 -26.06 -3.22 7.17
N GLU A 283 -26.12 -1.96 7.61
CA GLU A 283 -25.17 -1.44 8.58
C GLU A 283 -25.26 -2.20 9.90
N VAL A 284 -24.11 -2.68 10.41
CA VAL A 284 -24.07 -3.42 11.65
C VAL A 284 -24.07 -2.50 12.87
N PRO A 285 -24.55 -2.96 14.03
CA PRO A 285 -24.43 -2.21 15.27
C PRO A 285 -22.97 -1.85 15.58
N GLN A 286 -22.78 -0.70 16.20
CA GLN A 286 -21.47 -0.20 16.60
C GLN A 286 -20.71 -1.23 17.43
N GLY A 287 -19.43 -1.42 17.10
CA GLY A 287 -18.56 -2.44 17.71
C GLY A 287 -18.69 -3.83 17.13
N GLU A 288 -19.71 -4.11 16.32
CA GLU A 288 -19.83 -5.39 15.61
C GLU A 288 -18.95 -5.43 14.35
N LYS A 289 -18.59 -6.64 13.94
CA LYS A 289 -17.74 -6.88 12.78
C LYS A 289 -18.59 -6.95 11.51
N GLY A 290 -18.10 -6.31 10.46
CA GLY A 290 -18.67 -6.38 9.13
C GLY A 290 -17.67 -5.92 8.09
N GLU A 291 -18.10 -5.89 6.83
CA GLU A 291 -17.27 -5.38 5.73
C GLU A 291 -17.32 -3.86 5.67
N ILE A 292 -16.16 -3.23 5.45
CA ILE A 292 -16.11 -1.81 5.11
C ILE A 292 -16.65 -1.61 3.70
N VAL A 293 -17.58 -0.69 3.57
CA VAL A 293 -18.02 -0.16 2.27
C VAL A 293 -17.78 1.35 2.22
N ILE A 294 -17.36 1.84 1.05
CA ILE A 294 -16.89 3.20 0.86
C ILE A 294 -17.69 3.86 -0.27
N LYS A 295 -18.13 5.10 -0.04
CA LYS A 295 -18.74 5.95 -1.03
C LYS A 295 -18.12 7.33 -0.98
N GLY A 296 -17.74 7.90 -2.13
CA GLY A 296 -17.13 9.23 -2.16
C GLY A 296 -16.52 9.60 -3.50
N GLU A 297 -16.01 10.80 -3.54
CA GLU A 297 -15.32 11.37 -4.70
C GLU A 297 -14.00 10.64 -5.03
N ASN A 298 -13.47 9.92 -4.06
CA ASN A 298 -12.25 9.12 -4.17
C ASN A 298 -12.47 7.74 -4.80
N VAL A 299 -13.70 7.27 -4.92
CA VAL A 299 -14.01 5.93 -5.46
C VAL A 299 -13.79 5.90 -6.97
N MET A 300 -13.17 4.83 -7.46
CA MET A 300 -12.96 4.60 -8.89
C MET A 300 -14.26 4.61 -9.70
N LYS A 301 -14.18 4.91 -10.98
CA LYS A 301 -15.30 4.81 -11.93
C LYS A 301 -15.77 3.35 -12.11
N GLY A 302 -14.82 2.41 -12.08
CA GLY A 302 -15.05 0.98 -12.25
C GLY A 302 -13.77 0.26 -12.65
N TYR A 303 -13.88 -1.01 -13.02
CA TYR A 303 -12.79 -1.78 -13.60
C TYR A 303 -12.85 -1.72 -15.12
N TRP A 304 -11.77 -1.32 -15.77
CA TRP A 304 -11.64 -1.17 -17.21
C TRP A 304 -12.05 -2.44 -17.97
N GLY A 305 -13.07 -2.30 -18.83
CA GLY A 305 -13.61 -3.41 -19.63
C GLY A 305 -14.15 -4.60 -18.82
N ARG A 306 -14.60 -4.37 -17.57
CA ARG A 306 -15.07 -5.42 -16.65
C ARG A 306 -16.36 -4.98 -15.94
N ASP A 307 -17.44 -4.81 -16.70
CA ASP A 307 -18.73 -4.30 -16.19
C ASP A 307 -19.31 -5.19 -15.08
N GLU A 308 -19.22 -6.52 -15.22
CA GLU A 308 -19.69 -7.47 -14.20
C GLU A 308 -18.92 -7.30 -12.87
N ALA A 309 -17.58 -7.25 -12.93
CA ALA A 309 -16.76 -7.05 -11.75
C ALA A 309 -16.99 -5.68 -11.10
N THR A 310 -17.29 -4.65 -11.91
CA THR A 310 -17.66 -3.33 -11.42
C THR A 310 -18.99 -3.39 -10.68
N ALA A 311 -20.01 -4.00 -11.26
CA ALA A 311 -21.33 -4.15 -10.65
C ALA A 311 -21.32 -5.05 -9.39
N GLU A 312 -20.43 -6.02 -9.31
CA GLU A 312 -20.21 -6.82 -8.09
C GLU A 312 -19.58 -6.00 -6.97
N SER A 313 -18.63 -5.11 -7.31
CA SER A 313 -17.83 -4.36 -6.33
C SER A 313 -18.47 -3.02 -5.95
N ILE A 314 -19.25 -2.38 -6.83
CA ILE A 314 -19.91 -1.09 -6.57
C ILE A 314 -21.43 -1.26 -6.69
N LYS A 315 -22.14 -1.10 -5.56
CA LYS A 315 -23.60 -1.20 -5.49
C LYS A 315 -24.18 0.09 -4.91
N ASP A 316 -25.06 0.73 -5.62
CA ASP A 316 -25.70 2.00 -5.24
C ASP A 316 -24.67 3.11 -4.85
N GLY A 317 -23.50 3.09 -5.52
CA GLY A 317 -22.39 3.99 -5.27
C GLY A 317 -21.50 3.61 -4.10
N TRP A 318 -21.77 2.47 -3.42
CA TRP A 318 -20.93 1.94 -2.34
C TRP A 318 -19.97 0.88 -2.89
N PHE A 319 -18.69 1.12 -2.72
CA PHE A 319 -17.63 0.17 -3.07
C PHE A 319 -17.37 -0.79 -1.91
N ALA A 320 -17.48 -2.09 -2.18
CA ALA A 320 -17.20 -3.17 -1.23
C ALA A 320 -15.69 -3.48 -1.24
N THR A 321 -15.03 -3.28 -0.09
CA THR A 321 -13.56 -3.35 -0.01
C THR A 321 -13.01 -4.77 0.15
N GLY A 322 -13.82 -5.69 0.66
CA GLY A 322 -13.38 -7.01 1.10
C GLY A 322 -12.61 -7.00 2.43
N ASP A 323 -12.48 -5.85 3.09
CA ASP A 323 -11.82 -5.72 4.39
C ASP A 323 -12.88 -5.72 5.51
N VAL A 324 -12.67 -6.54 6.54
CA VAL A 324 -13.53 -6.65 7.72
C VAL A 324 -13.02 -5.71 8.80
N ALA A 325 -13.92 -4.94 9.40
CA ALA A 325 -13.60 -3.99 10.44
C ALA A 325 -14.69 -3.91 11.51
N THR A 326 -14.39 -3.17 12.57
CA THR A 326 -15.34 -2.64 13.55
C THR A 326 -15.25 -1.12 13.56
N GLN A 327 -16.32 -0.45 14.02
CA GLN A 327 -16.33 0.99 14.28
C GLN A 327 -16.62 1.23 15.76
N ASP A 328 -15.83 2.07 16.44
CA ASP A 328 -16.05 2.39 17.85
C ASP A 328 -17.05 3.55 18.04
N GLU A 329 -17.33 3.91 19.30
CA GLU A 329 -18.30 4.95 19.69
C GLU A 329 -17.89 6.37 19.26
N ASP A 330 -16.60 6.59 18.98
CA ASP A 330 -16.07 7.87 18.48
C ASP A 330 -15.95 7.92 16.96
N GLY A 331 -16.39 6.86 16.25
CA GLY A 331 -16.39 6.76 14.79
C GLY A 331 -15.09 6.25 14.18
N TYR A 332 -14.12 5.78 14.99
CA TYR A 332 -12.87 5.22 14.47
C TYR A 332 -13.05 3.79 13.97
N PHE A 333 -12.46 3.51 12.82
CA PHE A 333 -12.47 2.18 12.22
C PHE A 333 -11.22 1.39 12.63
N PHE A 334 -11.41 0.10 12.91
CA PHE A 334 -10.36 -0.84 13.24
C PHE A 334 -10.43 -2.03 12.30
N ILE A 335 -9.42 -2.19 11.43
CA ILE A 335 -9.34 -3.36 10.54
C ILE A 335 -9.14 -4.61 11.40
N VAL A 336 -10.02 -5.57 11.19
CA VAL A 336 -9.91 -6.90 11.82
C VAL A 336 -9.10 -7.83 10.93
N ASP A 337 -9.48 -7.97 9.65
CA ASP A 337 -8.72 -8.69 8.60
C ASP A 337 -9.42 -8.56 7.23
N ARG A 338 -8.94 -9.32 6.23
CA ARG A 338 -9.63 -9.48 4.96
C ARG A 338 -10.58 -10.66 4.97
N LYS A 339 -11.77 -10.55 4.35
CA LYS A 339 -12.72 -11.66 4.22
C LYS A 339 -12.08 -12.94 3.67
N LYS A 340 -11.18 -12.80 2.69
CA LYS A 340 -10.49 -13.92 2.03
C LYS A 340 -9.34 -14.54 2.81
N ASP A 341 -8.80 -13.85 3.79
CA ASP A 341 -7.65 -14.29 4.60
C ASP A 341 -8.12 -14.91 5.94
N LEU A 342 -9.44 -14.90 6.19
CA LEU A 342 -10.06 -15.48 7.36
C LEU A 342 -9.78 -16.99 7.45
N ILE A 343 -9.26 -17.43 8.59
CA ILE A 343 -9.01 -18.85 8.87
C ILE A 343 -10.25 -19.45 9.53
N ILE A 344 -10.81 -20.50 8.95
CA ILE A 344 -11.99 -21.19 9.47
C ILE A 344 -11.55 -22.48 10.18
N ARG A 345 -11.27 -22.36 11.47
CA ARG A 345 -10.78 -23.46 12.30
C ARG A 345 -11.92 -24.14 13.08
N GLY A 346 -12.33 -25.33 12.64
CA GLY A 346 -13.39 -26.08 13.33
C GLY A 346 -14.70 -25.32 13.46
N GLY A 347 -15.05 -24.46 12.46
CA GLY A 347 -16.24 -23.62 12.48
C GLY A 347 -16.06 -22.27 13.22
N TYR A 348 -14.89 -22.01 13.80
CA TYR A 348 -14.58 -20.73 14.42
C TYR A 348 -13.76 -19.84 13.46
N ASN A 349 -14.15 -18.58 13.39
CA ASN A 349 -13.40 -17.57 12.64
C ASN A 349 -12.17 -17.12 13.44
N VAL A 350 -10.99 -17.30 12.87
CA VAL A 350 -9.73 -16.78 13.39
C VAL A 350 -9.21 -15.72 12.40
N TYR A 351 -8.99 -14.54 12.91
CA TYR A 351 -8.47 -13.42 12.13
C TYR A 351 -6.94 -13.39 12.26
N PRO A 352 -6.19 -13.61 11.16
CA PRO A 352 -4.73 -13.62 11.17
C PRO A 352 -4.10 -12.42 11.89
N ARG A 353 -4.61 -11.21 11.65
CA ARG A 353 -4.10 -10.00 12.27
C ARG A 353 -4.15 -10.03 13.80
N GLU A 354 -5.20 -10.56 14.41
CA GLU A 354 -5.31 -10.66 15.87
C GLU A 354 -4.19 -11.52 16.47
N VAL A 355 -3.81 -12.57 15.75
CA VAL A 355 -2.71 -13.46 16.15
C VAL A 355 -1.35 -12.81 15.89
N GLU A 356 -1.20 -12.11 14.78
CA GLU A 356 0.01 -11.35 14.44
C GLU A 356 0.30 -10.27 15.49
N GLU A 357 -0.70 -9.45 15.86
CA GLU A 357 -0.56 -8.41 16.90
C GLU A 357 -0.09 -8.99 18.22
N ALA A 358 -0.66 -10.11 18.66
CA ALA A 358 -0.23 -10.77 19.88
C ALA A 358 1.23 -11.25 19.81
N LEU A 359 1.68 -11.78 18.66
CA LEU A 359 3.06 -12.22 18.48
C LEU A 359 4.05 -11.05 18.35
N TYR A 360 3.63 -9.90 17.80
CA TYR A 360 4.47 -8.69 17.73
C TYR A 360 4.82 -8.12 19.10
N GLU A 361 4.05 -8.42 20.16
CA GLU A 361 4.39 -8.05 21.54
C GLU A 361 5.62 -8.80 22.08
N HIS A 362 6.04 -9.90 21.45
CA HIS A 362 7.20 -10.67 21.89
C HIS A 362 8.51 -9.96 21.48
N GLU A 363 9.41 -9.77 22.45
CA GLU A 363 10.65 -8.98 22.27
C GLU A 363 11.56 -9.47 21.13
N ALA A 364 11.56 -10.77 20.83
CA ALA A 364 12.39 -11.36 19.78
C ALA A 364 11.77 -11.24 18.38
N VAL A 365 10.48 -10.90 18.25
CA VAL A 365 9.76 -10.89 16.95
C VAL A 365 10.04 -9.59 16.20
N ARG A 366 10.49 -9.73 14.95
CA ARG A 366 10.66 -8.63 13.98
C ARG A 366 9.45 -8.53 13.05
N GLU A 367 9.07 -9.63 12.44
CA GLU A 367 7.93 -9.73 11.52
C GLU A 367 7.21 -11.05 11.71
N VAL A 368 5.91 -11.05 11.49
CA VAL A 368 5.09 -12.26 11.55
C VAL A 368 4.02 -12.25 10.45
N ALA A 369 3.74 -13.45 9.93
CA ALA A 369 2.62 -13.68 9.01
C ALA A 369 1.87 -14.93 9.47
N VAL A 370 0.56 -14.77 9.66
CA VAL A 370 -0.34 -15.85 10.07
C VAL A 370 -1.18 -16.31 8.89
N ILE A 371 -1.25 -17.64 8.71
CA ILE A 371 -1.98 -18.28 7.61
C ILE A 371 -2.81 -19.47 8.10
N GLY A 372 -3.85 -19.82 7.35
CA GLY A 372 -4.56 -21.08 7.50
C GLY A 372 -3.75 -22.23 6.86
N ILE A 373 -3.54 -23.29 7.62
CA ILE A 373 -2.92 -24.51 7.15
C ILE A 373 -4.03 -25.57 7.03
N LYS A 374 -4.10 -26.27 5.90
CA LYS A 374 -5.12 -27.29 5.69
C LYS A 374 -5.04 -28.39 6.76
N ASP A 375 -6.16 -28.67 7.42
CA ASP A 375 -6.32 -29.72 8.45
C ASP A 375 -7.52 -30.60 8.13
N ASP A 376 -7.34 -31.91 8.17
CA ASP A 376 -8.37 -32.88 7.78
C ASP A 376 -9.58 -32.92 8.74
N SER A 377 -9.39 -32.51 10.01
CA SER A 377 -10.43 -32.56 11.06
C SER A 377 -11.08 -31.22 11.30
N LEU A 378 -10.35 -30.12 11.18
CA LEU A 378 -10.79 -28.76 11.49
C LEU A 378 -11.05 -27.90 10.24
N GLY A 379 -10.74 -28.42 9.04
CA GLY A 379 -10.72 -27.65 7.80
C GLY A 379 -9.42 -26.85 7.67
N GLU A 380 -9.15 -25.96 8.61
CA GLU A 380 -7.89 -25.23 8.70
C GLU A 380 -7.37 -25.21 10.15
N GLU A 381 -6.05 -25.15 10.28
CA GLU A 381 -5.33 -24.90 11.53
C GLU A 381 -4.56 -23.57 11.42
N VAL A 382 -4.34 -22.89 12.53
CA VAL A 382 -3.62 -21.62 12.57
C VAL A 382 -2.11 -21.87 12.56
N GLY A 383 -1.43 -21.30 11.57
CA GLY A 383 0.02 -21.33 11.43
C GLY A 383 0.63 -19.93 11.43
N ALA A 384 1.83 -19.80 11.99
CA ALA A 384 2.57 -18.53 12.05
C ALA A 384 4.01 -18.70 11.59
N ALA A 385 4.39 -17.96 10.53
CA ALA A 385 5.77 -17.75 10.12
C ALA A 385 6.34 -16.52 10.85
N VAL A 386 7.45 -16.66 11.55
CA VAL A 386 8.04 -15.61 12.37
C VAL A 386 9.47 -15.32 11.92
N ALA A 387 9.77 -14.07 11.60
CA ALA A 387 11.12 -13.57 11.40
C ALA A 387 11.60 -12.87 12.68
N LEU A 388 12.76 -13.26 13.18
CA LEU A 388 13.32 -12.72 14.42
C LEU A 388 14.12 -11.43 14.18
N LYS A 389 14.27 -10.65 15.23
CA LYS A 389 15.23 -9.53 15.26
C LYS A 389 16.65 -10.06 15.15
N GLU A 390 17.56 -9.26 14.62
CA GLU A 390 18.96 -9.62 14.47
C GLU A 390 19.60 -10.00 15.82
N GLY A 391 20.23 -11.18 15.86
CA GLY A 391 20.85 -11.73 17.05
C GLY A 391 19.88 -12.29 18.10
N ALA A 392 18.57 -12.18 17.90
CA ALA A 392 17.58 -12.80 18.77
C ALA A 392 17.50 -14.31 18.52
N THR A 393 17.28 -15.06 19.59
CA THR A 393 17.00 -16.50 19.56
C THR A 393 15.81 -16.78 20.45
N VAL A 394 14.88 -17.59 19.99
CA VAL A 394 13.70 -18.03 20.73
C VAL A 394 13.28 -19.41 20.23
N GLU A 395 12.82 -20.27 21.13
CA GLU A 395 12.28 -21.57 20.74
C GLU A 395 10.83 -21.41 20.28
N VAL A 396 10.42 -22.24 19.33
CA VAL A 396 9.06 -22.23 18.77
C VAL A 396 8.00 -22.41 19.88
N GLU A 397 8.26 -23.29 20.82
CA GLU A 397 7.38 -23.58 21.95
C GLU A 397 7.17 -22.36 22.86
N GLU A 398 8.17 -21.48 22.98
CA GLU A 398 8.08 -20.23 23.73
C GLU A 398 7.12 -19.25 23.04
N LEU A 399 7.24 -19.09 21.71
CA LEU A 399 6.32 -18.25 20.93
C LEU A 399 4.88 -18.79 20.99
N GLN A 400 4.70 -20.10 20.91
CA GLN A 400 3.39 -20.73 21.07
C GLN A 400 2.79 -20.50 22.47
N ALA A 401 3.60 -20.67 23.51
CA ALA A 401 3.18 -20.42 24.89
C ALA A 401 2.80 -18.94 25.10
N PHE A 402 3.61 -18.04 24.56
CA PHE A 402 3.37 -16.60 24.59
C PHE A 402 2.03 -16.20 23.93
N ALA A 403 1.76 -16.73 22.73
CA ALA A 403 0.49 -16.52 22.05
C ALA A 403 -0.70 -17.16 22.79
N LYS A 404 -0.50 -18.36 23.37
CA LYS A 404 -1.54 -19.08 24.13
C LYS A 404 -1.98 -18.34 25.39
N GLU A 405 -1.09 -17.59 26.04
CA GLU A 405 -1.42 -16.78 27.21
C GLU A 405 -2.28 -15.55 26.86
N ARG A 406 -2.20 -15.06 25.61
CA ARG A 406 -2.84 -13.83 25.14
C ARG A 406 -4.09 -14.06 24.32
N LEU A 407 -4.23 -15.23 23.73
CA LEU A 407 -5.30 -15.55 22.78
C LEU A 407 -6.20 -16.69 23.28
N ALA A 408 -7.44 -16.66 22.85
CA ALA A 408 -8.38 -17.76 23.11
C ALA A 408 -7.86 -19.09 22.53
N ALA A 409 -8.24 -20.19 23.16
CA ALA A 409 -7.71 -21.52 22.85
C ALA A 409 -7.86 -21.94 21.37
N TYR A 410 -8.86 -21.44 20.66
CA TYR A 410 -9.06 -21.75 19.24
C TYR A 410 -8.27 -20.82 18.28
N LYS A 411 -7.68 -19.73 18.79
CA LYS A 411 -7.01 -18.71 17.97
C LYS A 411 -5.49 -18.86 17.91
N TYR A 412 -4.82 -19.28 19.02
CA TYR A 412 -3.38 -19.29 19.03
C TYR A 412 -2.79 -20.32 18.04
N PRO A 413 -1.66 -20.01 17.38
CA PRO A 413 -1.10 -20.85 16.34
C PRO A 413 -0.60 -22.19 16.91
N ARG A 414 -0.98 -23.29 16.23
CA ARG A 414 -0.52 -24.64 16.58
C ARG A 414 0.75 -25.02 15.83
N ALA A 415 0.97 -24.42 14.68
CA ALA A 415 2.21 -24.51 13.95
C ALA A 415 2.89 -23.13 13.95
N VAL A 416 4.10 -23.07 14.50
CA VAL A 416 4.95 -21.88 14.43
C VAL A 416 6.28 -22.32 13.82
N TRP A 417 6.83 -21.52 12.91
CA TRP A 417 8.15 -21.77 12.35
C TRP A 417 8.91 -20.46 12.15
N ILE A 418 10.22 -20.55 12.31
CA ILE A 418 11.11 -19.39 12.17
C ILE A 418 11.60 -19.34 10.74
N VAL A 419 11.56 -18.15 10.16
CA VAL A 419 12.08 -17.85 8.81
C VAL A 419 13.12 -16.72 8.90
N GLU A 420 14.02 -16.69 7.97
CA GLU A 420 15.01 -15.61 7.86
C GLU A 420 14.32 -14.31 7.44
N GLU A 421 13.41 -14.38 6.45
CA GLU A 421 12.64 -13.27 5.92
C GLU A 421 11.27 -13.74 5.43
N LEU A 422 10.26 -12.88 5.59
CA LEU A 422 8.94 -13.11 5.03
C LEU A 422 8.88 -12.62 3.57
N PRO A 423 8.11 -13.29 2.69
CA PRO A 423 7.94 -12.86 1.30
C PRO A 423 7.26 -11.50 1.25
N LYS A 424 7.82 -10.57 0.47
CA LYS A 424 7.33 -9.19 0.32
C LYS A 424 7.08 -8.86 -1.15
N GLY A 425 6.03 -8.09 -1.38
CA GLY A 425 5.75 -7.50 -2.67
C GLY A 425 6.65 -6.28 -2.98
N PRO A 426 6.59 -5.73 -4.20
CA PRO A 426 7.37 -4.56 -4.61
C PRO A 426 7.09 -3.30 -3.77
N THR A 427 5.97 -3.27 -3.08
CA THR A 427 5.57 -2.17 -2.17
C THR A 427 6.09 -2.38 -0.75
N GLY A 428 6.82 -3.46 -0.46
CA GLY A 428 7.25 -3.84 0.88
C GLY A 428 6.20 -4.58 1.71
N LYS A 429 4.96 -4.75 1.20
CA LYS A 429 3.89 -5.48 1.90
C LYS A 429 4.19 -6.98 1.96
N ILE A 430 4.00 -7.60 3.12
CA ILE A 430 4.09 -9.06 3.31
C ILE A 430 3.01 -9.75 2.45
N LEU A 431 3.42 -10.76 1.70
CA LEU A 431 2.57 -11.55 0.80
C LEU A 431 2.15 -12.86 1.50
N ARG A 432 1.11 -12.84 2.33
CA ARG A 432 0.62 -14.03 3.06
C ARG A 432 0.41 -15.23 2.16
N ARG A 433 -0.09 -15.04 0.93
CA ARG A 433 -0.32 -16.11 -0.05
C ARG A 433 0.95 -16.85 -0.52
N GLU A 434 2.12 -16.27 -0.29
CA GLU A 434 3.43 -16.85 -0.64
C GLU A 434 4.12 -17.47 0.58
N VAL A 435 3.53 -17.31 1.76
CA VAL A 435 3.96 -18.00 2.99
C VAL A 435 3.47 -19.44 2.94
N THR A 436 4.38 -20.38 3.09
CA THR A 436 4.09 -21.82 3.11
C THR A 436 4.54 -22.43 4.41
N ALA A 437 3.70 -23.29 4.98
CA ALA A 437 4.10 -24.08 6.12
C ALA A 437 5.17 -25.12 5.70
N PRO A 438 6.13 -25.48 6.56
CA PRO A 438 7.04 -26.59 6.32
C PRO A 438 6.28 -27.90 6.03
N GLU A 439 6.80 -28.72 5.10
CA GLU A 439 6.16 -29.98 4.69
C GLU A 439 6.12 -31.03 5.83
N ASP A 440 7.04 -30.92 6.79
CA ASP A 440 7.07 -31.75 8.00
C ASP A 440 6.74 -30.87 9.21
N GLY A 441 5.62 -31.15 9.88
CA GLY A 441 5.21 -30.47 11.09
C GLY A 441 6.22 -30.67 12.23
N SER A 442 7.32 -29.95 12.19
CA SER A 442 8.36 -29.92 13.23
C SER A 442 8.63 -28.49 13.64
#